data_29441386d67b84bec8c24452c57acfe9
#
_entry.id   29441386d67b84bec8c24452c57acfe9
#
_cell.length_a   1.000
_cell.length_b   1.000
_cell.length_c   1.000
_cell.angle_alpha   90.00
_cell.angle_beta   90.00
_cell.angle_gamma   90.00
#
_symmetry.space_group_name_H-M   'P 1'
#
loop_
_entity.id
_entity.type
_entity.pdbx_description
1 polymer ?
#
loop_
_entity_poly.entity_id
_entity_poly.type
_entity_poly.pdbx_seq_one_letter_code
_entity_poly.pdbx_strand_id
1 'polypeptide(L)'
;MTQHGLMTRLLATIAALLLSLAALPAYAAVTITFWSHEFGNHFPHAFFTLRGTPDAGGAPVDLNYGFTPKAISPAILFGPVQGRIDIAKRGYMEGSDAQFSLVLTDAQYASILRLVDEWDEKTGDGTYRMNSRNCVHFAQEAARRAGLTNVDFPDLMKKPRSFLKAVAAANADKVAVIDQHGKSYLPTLPPIEPASAPVIATTAPAPVN
;
A
#
# COMPACT_ATOMS: atom_id res chain seq x y z
N MET A 1 44.42 36.86 21.66
CA MET A 1 44.12 35.42 21.45
C MET A 1 42.70 35.16 21.93
N THR A 2 41.61 35.25 21.12
CA THR A 2 40.29 34.77 21.65
C THR A 2 39.14 34.82 20.64
N GLN A 3 39.19 35.58 19.57
CA GLN A 3 38.08 35.64 18.63
C GLN A 3 37.95 34.41 17.67
N HIS A 4 39.08 33.84 17.23
CA HIS A 4 39.07 32.67 16.33
C HIS A 4 38.52 31.41 17.00
N GLY A 5 38.77 31.21 18.30
CA GLY A 5 38.29 30.04 19.03
C GLY A 5 36.76 30.04 19.26
N LEU A 6 36.15 31.23 19.39
CA LEU A 6 34.73 31.39 19.58
C LEU A 6 33.95 31.12 18.27
N MET A 7 34.45 31.63 17.16
CA MET A 7 33.86 31.42 15.82
C MET A 7 33.94 29.96 15.38
N THR A 8 35.05 29.28 15.65
CA THR A 8 35.18 27.85 15.31
C THR A 8 34.23 26.97 16.13
N ARG A 9 34.03 27.30 17.41
CA ARG A 9 33.07 26.59 18.27
C ARG A 9 31.61 26.83 17.85
N LEU A 10 31.28 28.07 17.45
CA LEU A 10 29.95 28.41 16.96
C LEU A 10 29.63 27.71 15.65
N LEU A 11 30.58 27.65 14.70
CA LEU A 11 30.41 26.91 13.45
C LEU A 11 30.27 25.40 13.67
N ALA A 12 31.00 24.81 14.60
CA ALA A 12 30.92 23.40 14.94
C ALA A 12 29.58 23.06 15.59
N THR A 13 29.04 23.93 16.45
CA THR A 13 27.70 23.72 17.04
C THR A 13 26.58 23.88 16.03
N ILE A 14 26.65 24.83 15.11
CA ILE A 14 25.68 25.00 14.03
C ILE A 14 25.73 23.80 13.07
N ALA A 15 26.91 23.31 12.72
CA ALA A 15 27.05 22.13 11.88
C ALA A 15 26.47 20.86 12.56
N ALA A 16 26.72 20.68 13.85
CA ALA A 16 26.17 19.58 14.62
C ALA A 16 24.62 19.67 14.74
N LEU A 17 24.08 20.88 14.89
CA LEU A 17 22.65 21.12 14.93
C LEU A 17 21.99 20.85 13.56
N LEU A 18 22.65 21.26 12.48
CA LEU A 18 22.16 20.99 11.10
C LEU A 18 22.25 19.49 10.73
N LEU A 19 23.26 18.77 11.21
CA LEU A 19 23.33 17.32 11.03
C LEU A 19 22.25 16.58 11.83
N SER A 20 21.87 17.06 13.01
CA SER A 20 20.81 16.45 13.82
C SER A 20 19.39 16.70 13.23
N LEU A 21 19.20 17.79 12.45
CA LEU A 21 17.95 18.01 11.72
C LEU A 21 17.82 17.15 10.45
N ALA A 22 18.92 16.63 9.92
CA ALA A 22 18.92 15.81 8.71
C ALA A 22 18.53 14.33 8.96
N ALA A 23 18.51 13.89 10.21
CA ALA A 23 18.04 12.57 10.61
C ALA A 23 16.54 12.64 10.95
N LEU A 24 15.70 13.04 9.97
CA LEU A 24 14.28 12.70 10.06
C LEU A 24 14.19 11.16 10.05
N PRO A 25 13.54 10.53 11.04
CA PRO A 25 13.33 9.11 10.95
C PRO A 25 12.60 8.86 9.63
N ALA A 26 13.15 7.99 8.80
CA ALA A 26 12.39 7.41 7.70
C ALA A 26 11.26 6.65 8.38
N TYR A 27 10.08 7.27 8.48
CA TYR A 27 8.89 6.58 8.97
C TYR A 27 8.69 5.39 8.06
N ALA A 28 8.79 4.21 8.62
CA ALA A 28 8.47 2.98 7.95
C ALA A 28 6.94 2.98 7.81
N ALA A 29 6.43 3.39 6.67
CA ALA A 29 4.99 3.42 6.41
C ALA A 29 4.60 2.26 5.51
N VAL A 30 3.38 1.77 5.65
CA VAL A 30 2.83 0.77 4.74
C VAL A 30 2.39 1.47 3.45
N THR A 31 2.91 0.98 2.32
CA THR A 31 2.49 1.42 0.99
C THR A 31 1.48 0.44 0.43
N ILE A 32 0.33 0.94 -0.05
CA ILE A 32 -0.58 0.18 -0.89
C ILE A 32 -0.23 0.41 -2.35
N THR A 33 -0.14 -0.68 -3.13
CA THR A 33 0.01 -0.62 -4.58
C THR A 33 -1.17 -1.33 -5.23
N PHE A 34 -1.82 -0.69 -6.20
CA PHE A 34 -2.94 -1.23 -6.96
C PHE A 34 -2.46 -1.84 -8.27
N TRP A 35 -2.96 -3.03 -8.56
CA TRP A 35 -2.55 -3.86 -9.68
C TRP A 35 -3.72 -4.25 -10.55
N SER A 36 -3.47 -4.39 -11.85
CA SER A 36 -4.39 -5.03 -12.78
C SER A 36 -3.73 -6.20 -13.48
N HIS A 37 -4.49 -7.26 -13.69
CA HIS A 37 -4.16 -8.36 -14.59
C HIS A 37 -5.08 -8.30 -15.80
N GLU A 38 -4.52 -8.33 -17.00
CA GLU A 38 -5.27 -8.26 -18.24
C GLU A 38 -5.70 -9.65 -18.74
N PHE A 39 -6.49 -9.65 -19.80
CA PHE A 39 -6.90 -10.87 -20.49
C PHE A 39 -5.67 -11.63 -21.02
N GLY A 40 -5.63 -12.92 -20.75
CA GLY A 40 -4.68 -13.89 -21.20
C GLY A 40 -5.21 -15.26 -20.85
N ASN A 41 -4.47 -16.05 -20.09
CA ASN A 41 -4.93 -17.34 -19.53
C ASN A 41 -5.83 -17.17 -18.29
N HIS A 42 -6.08 -15.92 -17.86
CA HIS A 42 -6.86 -15.58 -16.68
C HIS A 42 -7.89 -14.50 -17.01
N PHE A 43 -8.94 -14.40 -16.19
CA PHE A 43 -9.89 -13.29 -16.27
C PHE A 43 -9.23 -11.98 -15.84
N PRO A 44 -9.64 -10.83 -16.43
CA PRO A 44 -9.18 -9.53 -15.98
C PRO A 44 -9.46 -9.35 -14.49
N HIS A 45 -8.47 -8.88 -13.75
CA HIS A 45 -8.53 -8.80 -12.29
C HIS A 45 -7.89 -7.52 -11.75
N ALA A 46 -8.47 -6.97 -10.67
CA ALA A 46 -7.88 -5.93 -9.86
C ALA A 46 -7.57 -6.48 -8.47
N PHE A 47 -6.40 -6.15 -7.96
CA PHE A 47 -5.96 -6.51 -6.61
C PHE A 47 -5.01 -5.43 -6.07
N PHE A 48 -4.62 -5.52 -4.81
CA PHE A 48 -3.64 -4.63 -4.23
C PHE A 48 -2.62 -5.37 -3.36
N THR A 49 -1.46 -4.77 -3.19
CA THR A 49 -0.42 -5.20 -2.24
C THR A 49 -0.28 -4.17 -1.13
N LEU A 50 0.07 -4.64 0.08
CA LEU A 50 0.40 -3.83 1.24
C LEU A 50 1.84 -4.18 1.63
N ARG A 51 2.75 -3.20 1.61
CA ARG A 51 4.16 -3.48 1.83
C ARG A 51 4.82 -2.38 2.64
N GLY A 52 5.57 -2.75 3.67
CA GLY A 52 6.27 -1.82 4.56
C GLY A 52 6.14 -2.20 6.02
N THR A 53 6.33 -1.24 6.91
CA THR A 53 6.19 -1.43 8.36
C THR A 53 5.23 -0.35 8.90
N PRO A 54 4.20 -0.70 9.71
CA PRO A 54 3.33 0.31 10.31
C PRO A 54 4.11 1.30 11.18
N ASP A 55 3.72 2.59 11.16
CA ASP A 55 4.39 3.66 11.92
C ASP A 55 4.26 3.44 13.44
N ALA A 56 3.13 2.86 13.91
CA ALA A 56 2.93 2.48 15.31
C ALA A 56 3.85 1.34 15.77
N GLY A 57 4.67 0.80 14.87
CA GLY A 57 5.54 -0.33 15.10
C GLY A 57 4.88 -1.67 14.79
N GLY A 58 5.65 -2.75 14.91
CA GLY A 58 5.21 -4.11 14.59
C GLY A 58 6.10 -4.79 13.56
N ALA A 59 5.68 -5.98 13.13
CA ALA A 59 6.39 -6.72 12.09
C ALA A 59 6.19 -6.07 10.72
N PRO A 60 7.23 -6.08 9.87
CA PRO A 60 7.09 -5.72 8.47
C PRO A 60 6.04 -6.58 7.77
N VAL A 61 5.30 -5.99 6.82
CA VAL A 61 4.25 -6.66 6.06
C VAL A 61 4.59 -6.73 4.58
N ASP A 62 4.27 -7.85 3.95
CA ASP A 62 4.29 -8.06 2.50
C ASP A 62 3.08 -8.92 2.14
N LEU A 63 1.94 -8.27 1.98
CA LEU A 63 0.63 -8.89 1.84
C LEU A 63 0.02 -8.49 0.49
N ASN A 64 -0.86 -9.33 -0.03
CA ASN A 64 -1.64 -8.95 -1.20
C ASN A 64 -3.04 -9.54 -1.10
N TYR A 65 -4.02 -8.84 -1.68
CA TYR A 65 -5.42 -9.21 -1.60
C TYR A 65 -6.16 -8.85 -2.89
N GLY A 66 -6.87 -9.82 -3.44
CA GLY A 66 -7.87 -9.66 -4.47
C GLY A 66 -9.19 -10.29 -4.03
N PHE A 67 -10.29 -9.98 -4.71
CA PHE A 67 -11.58 -10.63 -4.47
C PHE A 67 -12.09 -11.30 -5.75
N THR A 68 -12.27 -12.60 -5.71
CA THR A 68 -12.59 -13.42 -6.90
C THR A 68 -13.70 -14.43 -6.60
N PRO A 69 -14.48 -14.90 -7.60
CA PRO A 69 -15.37 -16.03 -7.38
C PRO A 69 -14.54 -17.29 -7.08
N LYS A 70 -15.06 -18.16 -6.20
CA LYS A 70 -14.40 -19.45 -5.88
C LYS A 70 -14.24 -20.36 -7.09
N ALA A 71 -15.21 -20.30 -7.99
CA ALA A 71 -15.20 -21.05 -9.25
C ALA A 71 -15.64 -20.14 -10.39
N ILE A 72 -14.88 -20.16 -11.49
CA ILE A 72 -15.25 -19.46 -12.72
C ILE A 72 -16.21 -20.38 -13.47
N SER A 73 -17.48 -19.97 -13.54
CA SER A 73 -18.54 -20.69 -14.24
C SER A 73 -19.55 -19.72 -14.84
N PRO A 74 -20.41 -20.14 -15.78
CA PRO A 74 -21.48 -19.30 -16.33
C PRO A 74 -22.45 -18.75 -15.27
N ALA A 75 -22.57 -19.38 -14.10
CA ALA A 75 -23.40 -18.92 -13.00
C ALA A 75 -23.10 -17.48 -12.56
N ILE A 76 -21.84 -17.02 -12.72
CA ILE A 76 -21.42 -15.63 -12.42
C ILE A 76 -22.25 -14.59 -13.20
N LEU A 77 -22.71 -14.95 -14.39
CA LEU A 77 -23.50 -14.06 -15.26
C LEU A 77 -24.97 -13.96 -14.85
N PHE A 78 -25.46 -14.95 -14.11
CA PHE A 78 -26.90 -15.09 -13.78
C PHE A 78 -27.25 -14.69 -12.36
N GLY A 79 -26.27 -14.52 -11.48
CA GLY A 79 -26.54 -14.15 -10.10
C GLY A 79 -25.35 -14.17 -9.18
N PRO A 80 -25.61 -14.06 -7.87
CA PRO A 80 -24.55 -14.14 -6.86
C PRO A 80 -23.95 -15.55 -6.80
N VAL A 81 -22.65 -15.61 -6.63
CA VAL A 81 -21.90 -16.85 -6.38
C VAL A 81 -21.01 -16.69 -5.16
N GLN A 82 -20.46 -17.77 -4.65
CA GLN A 82 -19.44 -17.68 -3.58
C GLN A 82 -18.16 -17.06 -4.13
N GLY A 83 -17.69 -16.00 -3.47
CA GLY A 83 -16.38 -15.41 -3.66
C GLY A 83 -15.40 -15.82 -2.56
N ARG A 84 -14.21 -15.33 -2.67
CA ARG A 84 -13.13 -15.46 -1.67
C ARG A 84 -12.11 -14.33 -1.81
N ILE A 85 -11.41 -14.06 -0.73
CA ILE A 85 -10.15 -13.32 -0.82
C ILE A 85 -9.12 -14.22 -1.50
N ASP A 86 -8.45 -13.69 -2.49
CA ASP A 86 -7.42 -14.38 -3.26
C ASP A 86 -6.06 -13.75 -3.01
N ILE A 87 -5.06 -14.61 -2.83
CA ILE A 87 -3.66 -14.21 -2.61
C ILE A 87 -2.88 -14.52 -3.87
N ALA A 88 -2.47 -13.48 -4.57
CA ALA A 88 -1.71 -13.59 -5.81
C ALA A 88 -0.34 -14.21 -5.56
N LYS A 89 0.01 -15.24 -6.32
CA LYS A 89 1.36 -15.79 -6.33
C LYS A 89 2.31 -14.85 -7.06
N ARG A 90 3.62 -14.95 -6.75
CA ARG A 90 4.64 -14.08 -7.37
C ARG A 90 4.57 -14.08 -8.90
N GLY A 91 4.49 -15.25 -9.53
CA GLY A 91 4.41 -15.35 -10.99
C GLY A 91 3.16 -14.68 -11.57
N TYR A 92 2.04 -14.65 -10.83
CA TYR A 92 0.84 -13.91 -11.23
C TYR A 92 1.07 -12.39 -11.14
N MET A 93 1.71 -11.90 -10.07
CA MET A 93 2.09 -10.49 -9.94
C MET A 93 3.10 -10.07 -11.01
N GLU A 94 4.06 -10.93 -11.36
CA GLU A 94 5.02 -10.70 -12.44
C GLU A 94 4.34 -10.53 -13.81
N GLY A 95 3.23 -11.24 -14.04
CA GLY A 95 2.38 -11.12 -15.24
C GLY A 95 1.31 -10.05 -15.18
N SER A 96 1.25 -9.26 -14.12
CA SER A 96 0.31 -8.17 -13.91
C SER A 96 0.99 -6.81 -14.08
N ASP A 97 0.20 -5.72 -14.10
CA ASP A 97 0.72 -4.36 -14.19
C ASP A 97 0.44 -3.60 -12.88
N ALA A 98 1.49 -3.04 -12.26
CA ALA A 98 1.39 -2.10 -11.16
C ALA A 98 0.91 -0.75 -11.72
N GLN A 99 -0.24 -0.25 -11.27
CA GLN A 99 -0.85 0.94 -11.81
C GLN A 99 -0.43 2.20 -11.06
N PHE A 100 -0.60 2.20 -9.74
CA PHE A 100 -0.22 3.31 -8.87
C PHE A 100 -0.08 2.84 -7.42
N SER A 101 0.56 3.67 -6.61
CA SER A 101 0.71 3.44 -5.17
C SER A 101 0.51 4.71 -4.36
N LEU A 102 0.26 4.54 -3.06
CA LEU A 102 0.28 5.61 -2.07
C LEU A 102 0.68 5.07 -0.70
N VAL A 103 1.24 5.96 0.11
CA VAL A 103 1.59 5.66 1.50
C VAL A 103 0.35 5.78 2.37
N LEU A 104 0.16 4.83 3.28
CA LEU A 104 -0.97 4.78 4.20
C LEU A 104 -0.57 5.28 5.59
N THR A 105 -1.48 5.96 6.25
CA THR A 105 -1.44 6.07 7.72
C THR A 105 -1.81 4.73 8.35
N ASP A 106 -1.44 4.50 9.61
CA ASP A 106 -1.83 3.29 10.36
C ASP A 106 -3.35 3.11 10.44
N ALA A 107 -4.10 4.20 10.55
CA ALA A 107 -5.56 4.16 10.57
C ALA A 107 -6.14 3.68 9.22
N GLN A 108 -5.57 4.13 8.10
CA GLN A 108 -5.94 3.68 6.75
C GLN A 108 -5.56 2.21 6.55
N TYR A 109 -4.34 1.83 6.95
CA TYR A 109 -3.89 0.44 6.91
C TYR A 109 -4.83 -0.48 7.68
N ALA A 110 -5.15 -0.16 8.93
CA ALA A 110 -6.10 -0.92 9.73
C ALA A 110 -7.50 -0.97 9.11
N SER A 111 -7.95 0.13 8.47
CA SER A 111 -9.23 0.16 7.75
C SER A 111 -9.26 -0.76 6.53
N ILE A 112 -8.13 -0.89 5.81
CA ILE A 112 -8.00 -1.80 4.67
C ILE A 112 -7.98 -3.26 5.14
N LEU A 113 -7.32 -3.58 6.26
CA LEU A 113 -7.37 -4.93 6.83
C LEU A 113 -8.80 -5.32 7.22
N ARG A 114 -9.57 -4.40 7.82
CA ARG A 114 -11.00 -4.64 8.08
C ARG A 114 -11.82 -4.87 6.79
N LEU A 115 -11.50 -4.18 5.69
CA LEU A 115 -12.14 -4.47 4.40
C LEU A 115 -11.89 -5.91 3.97
N VAL A 116 -10.67 -6.41 4.14
CA VAL A 116 -10.34 -7.81 3.82
C VAL A 116 -11.22 -8.76 4.62
N ASP A 117 -11.34 -8.55 5.95
CA ASP A 117 -12.18 -9.36 6.83
C ASP A 117 -13.66 -9.29 6.48
N GLU A 118 -14.17 -8.11 6.11
CA GLU A 118 -15.57 -7.89 5.69
C GLU A 118 -15.93 -8.60 4.38
N TRP A 119 -14.93 -8.88 3.53
CA TRP A 119 -15.12 -9.51 2.22
C TRP A 119 -14.68 -10.97 2.19
N ASP A 120 -13.99 -11.45 3.20
CA ASP A 120 -13.60 -12.86 3.32
C ASP A 120 -14.85 -13.71 3.64
N GLU A 121 -15.00 -14.84 2.98
CA GLU A 121 -16.11 -15.77 3.19
C GLU A 121 -16.14 -16.42 4.57
N LYS A 122 -15.05 -16.34 5.33
CA LYS A 122 -14.94 -16.94 6.67
C LYS A 122 -15.29 -15.96 7.78
N THR A 123 -15.09 -14.66 7.54
CA THR A 123 -15.23 -13.62 8.57
C THR A 123 -16.31 -12.59 8.22
N GLY A 124 -16.71 -12.50 6.95
CA GLY A 124 -17.65 -11.51 6.46
C GLY A 124 -18.58 -12.02 5.34
N ASP A 125 -18.99 -11.09 4.46
CA ASP A 125 -19.82 -11.43 3.29
C ASP A 125 -18.92 -11.75 2.07
N GLY A 126 -18.61 -13.04 1.88
CA GLY A 126 -17.88 -13.55 0.72
C GLY A 126 -18.73 -13.66 -0.56
N THR A 127 -19.90 -13.04 -0.65
CA THR A 127 -20.74 -13.12 -1.86
C THR A 127 -20.15 -12.31 -3.02
N TYR A 128 -19.87 -12.97 -4.13
CA TYR A 128 -19.45 -12.34 -5.39
C TYR A 128 -20.63 -12.03 -6.29
N ARG A 129 -20.71 -10.82 -6.80
CA ARG A 129 -21.70 -10.37 -7.81
C ARG A 129 -20.99 -9.60 -8.92
N MET A 130 -21.06 -10.08 -10.14
CA MET A 130 -20.38 -9.49 -11.30
C MET A 130 -20.65 -7.99 -11.44
N ASN A 131 -21.87 -7.54 -11.18
CA ASN A 131 -22.31 -6.17 -11.42
C ASN A 131 -22.15 -5.21 -10.25
N SER A 132 -21.99 -5.71 -9.00
CA SER A 132 -22.06 -4.85 -7.81
C SER A 132 -21.13 -5.23 -6.68
N ARG A 133 -20.41 -6.36 -6.78
CA ARG A 133 -19.46 -6.82 -5.76
C ARG A 133 -18.43 -7.76 -6.39
N ASN A 134 -17.55 -7.20 -7.21
CA ASN A 134 -16.47 -7.89 -7.91
C ASN A 134 -15.07 -7.34 -7.49
N CYS A 135 -14.02 -7.78 -8.14
CA CYS A 135 -12.65 -7.33 -7.85
C CYS A 135 -12.45 -5.82 -7.98
N VAL A 136 -13.16 -5.16 -8.92
CA VAL A 136 -13.04 -3.70 -9.10
C VAL A 136 -13.73 -2.97 -7.96
N HIS A 137 -14.89 -3.44 -7.48
CA HIS A 137 -15.55 -2.88 -6.30
C HIS A 137 -14.70 -3.04 -5.03
N PHE A 138 -14.00 -4.18 -4.89
CA PHE A 138 -13.08 -4.41 -3.78
C PHE A 138 -11.89 -3.42 -3.84
N ALA A 139 -11.28 -3.25 -5.01
CA ALA A 139 -10.21 -2.27 -5.21
C ALA A 139 -10.70 -0.81 -5.04
N GLN A 140 -11.92 -0.50 -5.48
CA GLN A 140 -12.56 0.81 -5.27
C GLN A 140 -12.71 1.12 -3.78
N GLU A 141 -13.21 0.17 -3.01
CA GLU A 141 -13.39 0.35 -1.57
C GLU A 141 -12.04 0.48 -0.84
N ALA A 142 -11.03 -0.31 -1.25
CA ALA A 142 -9.66 -0.15 -0.75
C ALA A 142 -9.11 1.25 -1.05
N ALA A 143 -9.33 1.77 -2.26
CA ALA A 143 -8.92 3.12 -2.64
C ALA A 143 -9.61 4.21 -1.80
N ARG A 144 -10.91 4.07 -1.49
CA ARG A 144 -11.62 4.98 -0.57
C ARG A 144 -11.03 4.94 0.82
N ARG A 145 -10.77 3.75 1.37
CA ARG A 145 -10.16 3.57 2.70
C ARG A 145 -8.72 4.06 2.76
N ALA A 146 -8.03 4.07 1.63
CA ALA A 146 -6.71 4.70 1.49
C ALA A 146 -6.78 6.24 1.40
N GLY A 147 -7.98 6.85 1.40
CA GLY A 147 -8.18 8.30 1.40
C GLY A 147 -8.33 8.94 0.01
N LEU A 148 -8.52 8.14 -1.04
CA LEU A 148 -8.84 8.65 -2.38
C LEU A 148 -10.33 8.98 -2.48
N THR A 149 -10.67 10.12 -3.08
CA THR A 149 -12.04 10.64 -3.12
C THR A 149 -12.69 10.50 -4.49
N ASN A 150 -11.92 10.60 -5.58
CA ASN A 150 -12.43 10.53 -6.95
C ASN A 150 -12.26 9.09 -7.47
N VAL A 151 -13.15 8.19 -7.04
CA VAL A 151 -13.07 6.75 -7.34
C VAL A 151 -14.35 6.20 -7.99
N ASP A 152 -15.31 7.06 -8.36
CA ASP A 152 -16.60 6.62 -8.89
C ASP A 152 -16.61 6.67 -10.42
N PHE A 153 -16.42 5.51 -11.05
CA PHE A 153 -16.39 5.31 -12.50
C PHE A 153 -17.30 4.13 -12.88
N PRO A 154 -18.64 4.31 -12.90
CA PRO A 154 -19.61 3.20 -13.07
C PRO A 154 -19.40 2.41 -14.36
N ASP A 155 -19.00 3.04 -15.45
CA ASP A 155 -18.76 2.39 -16.74
C ASP A 155 -17.48 1.52 -16.77
N LEU A 156 -16.65 1.63 -15.74
CA LEU A 156 -15.37 0.92 -15.63
C LEU A 156 -15.39 -0.24 -14.62
N MET A 157 -16.51 -0.50 -13.95
CA MET A 157 -16.60 -1.49 -12.88
C MET A 157 -16.41 -2.96 -13.31
N LYS A 158 -16.17 -3.21 -14.60
CA LYS A 158 -15.77 -4.50 -15.18
C LYS A 158 -14.48 -4.43 -15.99
N LYS A 159 -13.76 -3.31 -15.90
CA LYS A 159 -12.54 -3.02 -16.67
C LYS A 159 -11.40 -2.66 -15.70
N PRO A 160 -10.77 -3.64 -15.03
CA PRO A 160 -9.84 -3.41 -13.92
C PRO A 160 -8.76 -2.37 -14.23
N ARG A 161 -8.01 -2.54 -15.32
CA ARG A 161 -6.95 -1.62 -15.73
C ARG A 161 -7.45 -0.21 -15.99
N SER A 162 -8.54 -0.09 -16.80
CA SER A 162 -9.11 1.21 -17.12
C SER A 162 -9.63 1.93 -15.87
N PHE A 163 -10.24 1.19 -14.94
CA PHE A 163 -10.69 1.71 -13.67
C PHE A 163 -9.52 2.27 -12.84
N LEU A 164 -8.46 1.48 -12.66
CA LEU A 164 -7.32 1.90 -11.86
C LEU A 164 -6.57 3.09 -12.48
N LYS A 165 -6.45 3.13 -13.81
CA LYS A 165 -5.90 4.30 -14.51
C LYS A 165 -6.75 5.55 -14.34
N ALA A 166 -8.07 5.43 -14.38
CA ALA A 166 -8.98 6.55 -14.14
C ALA A 166 -8.88 7.07 -12.70
N VAL A 167 -8.82 6.16 -11.71
CA VAL A 167 -8.61 6.51 -10.30
C VAL A 167 -7.27 7.24 -10.11
N ALA A 168 -6.18 6.72 -10.70
CA ALA A 168 -4.87 7.37 -10.62
C ALA A 168 -4.88 8.79 -11.20
N ALA A 169 -5.47 8.94 -12.40
CA ALA A 169 -5.57 10.25 -13.06
C ALA A 169 -6.41 11.26 -12.26
N ALA A 170 -7.53 10.81 -11.67
CA ALA A 170 -8.42 11.66 -10.87
C ALA A 170 -7.87 12.02 -9.48
N ASN A 171 -6.78 11.38 -9.03
CA ASN A 171 -6.13 11.59 -7.74
C ASN A 171 -4.62 11.79 -7.91
N ALA A 172 -4.18 12.40 -9.01
CA ALA A 172 -2.76 12.50 -9.37
C ALA A 172 -1.91 13.27 -8.33
N ASP A 173 -2.54 14.11 -7.52
CA ASP A 173 -1.92 14.83 -6.40
C ASP A 173 -1.63 13.97 -5.16
N LYS A 174 -2.24 12.78 -5.07
CA LYS A 174 -2.18 11.89 -3.89
C LYS A 174 -1.48 10.56 -4.15
N VAL A 175 -1.29 10.19 -5.40
CA VAL A 175 -0.75 8.89 -5.78
C VAL A 175 0.55 8.99 -6.58
N ALA A 176 1.42 8.02 -6.41
CA ALA A 176 2.56 7.81 -7.30
C ALA A 176 2.12 6.88 -8.44
N VAL A 177 2.03 7.42 -9.66
CA VAL A 177 1.73 6.63 -10.87
C VAL A 177 2.92 5.75 -11.19
N ILE A 178 2.68 4.45 -11.42
CA ILE A 178 3.70 3.44 -11.73
C ILE A 178 3.61 3.04 -13.19
N ASP A 179 2.46 2.53 -13.62
CA ASP A 179 2.14 2.02 -14.98
C ASP A 179 3.26 1.12 -15.55
N GLN A 180 3.71 0.13 -14.76
CA GLN A 180 4.80 -0.78 -15.10
C GLN A 180 4.36 -2.23 -14.98
N HIS A 181 4.89 -3.07 -15.89
CA HIS A 181 4.71 -4.51 -15.82
C HIS A 181 5.42 -5.10 -14.59
N GLY A 182 4.76 -6.02 -13.90
CA GLY A 182 5.22 -6.57 -12.62
C GLY A 182 6.61 -7.18 -12.66
N LYS A 183 6.96 -7.86 -13.77
CA LYS A 183 8.31 -8.42 -13.96
C LYS A 183 9.41 -7.35 -13.90
N SER A 184 9.13 -6.14 -14.35
CA SER A 184 10.07 -5.00 -14.31
C SER A 184 9.97 -4.24 -12.98
N TYR A 185 8.77 -4.12 -12.41
CA TYR A 185 8.53 -3.33 -11.21
C TYR A 185 8.94 -4.03 -9.91
N LEU A 186 8.60 -5.32 -9.73
CA LEU A 186 8.88 -6.04 -8.48
C LEU A 186 10.36 -6.04 -8.06
N PRO A 187 11.34 -6.15 -8.99
CA PRO A 187 12.76 -6.08 -8.61
C PRO A 187 13.22 -4.70 -8.14
N THR A 188 12.46 -3.63 -8.43
CA THR A 188 12.81 -2.25 -8.01
C THR A 188 12.34 -1.92 -6.60
N LEU A 189 11.50 -2.77 -6.01
CA LEU A 189 11.00 -2.54 -4.66
C LEU A 189 12.15 -2.67 -3.65
N PRO A 190 12.32 -1.69 -2.73
CA PRO A 190 13.35 -1.77 -1.71
C PRO A 190 13.11 -2.98 -0.78
N PRO A 191 14.11 -3.49 -0.09
CA PRO A 191 13.91 -4.43 1.02
C PRO A 191 12.94 -3.84 2.05
N ILE A 192 12.20 -4.71 2.74
CA ILE A 192 11.34 -4.26 3.84
C ILE A 192 12.21 -4.18 5.09
N GLU A 193 12.38 -2.96 5.58
CA GLU A 193 13.15 -2.71 6.80
C GLU A 193 12.25 -2.94 8.03
N PRO A 194 12.74 -3.64 9.07
CA PRO A 194 12.04 -3.70 10.35
C PRO A 194 11.94 -2.29 10.94
N ALA A 195 10.86 -2.02 11.70
CA ALA A 195 10.74 -0.75 12.41
C ALA A 195 12.01 -0.52 13.27
N SER A 196 12.65 0.62 13.09
CA SER A 196 13.80 0.99 13.92
C SER A 196 13.32 1.05 15.37
N ALA A 197 13.95 0.27 16.27
CA ALA A 197 13.66 0.38 17.68
C ALA A 197 13.85 1.84 18.11
N PRO A 198 12.94 2.40 18.95
CA PRO A 198 13.13 3.75 19.46
C PRO A 198 14.49 3.84 20.14
N VAL A 199 15.32 4.79 19.72
CA VAL A 199 16.59 5.06 20.38
C VAL A 199 16.24 5.61 21.76
N ILE A 200 16.26 4.74 22.77
CA ILE A 200 16.17 5.15 24.17
C ILE A 200 17.47 5.93 24.44
N ALA A 201 17.36 7.24 24.45
CA ALA A 201 18.47 8.10 24.87
C ALA A 201 18.80 7.69 26.32
N THR A 202 19.86 6.90 26.47
CA THR A 202 20.42 6.57 27.80
C THR A 202 20.99 7.86 28.36
N THR A 203 20.21 8.52 29.20
CA THR A 203 20.69 9.65 29.99
C THR A 203 21.77 9.10 30.93
N ALA A 204 23.02 9.40 30.66
CA ALA A 204 24.11 9.04 31.56
C ALA A 204 23.82 9.67 32.94
N PRO A 205 23.99 8.92 34.07
CA PRO A 205 23.83 9.50 35.37
C PRO A 205 24.88 10.59 35.59
N ALA A 206 24.42 11.74 36.11
CA ALA A 206 25.29 12.83 36.49
C ALA A 206 26.31 12.37 37.52
N PRO A 207 27.59 12.83 37.46
CA PRO A 207 28.57 12.49 38.47
C PRO A 207 28.13 13.09 39.81
N VAL A 208 28.06 12.23 40.83
CA VAL A 208 27.83 12.62 42.22
C VAL A 208 29.16 13.14 42.76
N ASN A 209 29.16 14.42 43.15
CA ASN A 209 30.28 15.02 43.93
C ASN A 209 30.14 14.69 45.39
#